data_14e3ee5267eeda9be4a5dfe21f05086d
#
_entry.id   14e3ee5267eeda9be4a5dfe21f05086d
#
_cell.length_a   1.000
_cell.length_b   1.000
_cell.length_c   1.000
_cell.angle_alpha   90.00
_cell.angle_beta   90.00
_cell.angle_gamma   90.00
#
_symmetry.space_group_name_H-M   'P 1'
#
loop_
_entity.id
_entity.type
_entity.pdbx_description
1 polymer ?
#
loop_
_entity_poly.entity_id
_entity_poly.type
_entity_poly.pdbx_seq_one_letter_code
_entity_poly.pdbx_strand_id
1 'polypeptide(L)'
;MSLKKCPECGKEVSSSAKVCPNCGKKLKKSLFVKIVLWTLGIFVGLAVIGAFLGDDKSEGGNSSAAKSKNSANQLETQMVKAVINDDAKAAISSGSKLSESHIGECLDKEYSQPKSVSGLKLAQDYEKNEVKADADYKGKWLIVNGTVASIDKTLGESHLTLQGFNPFLPTTAFFKGSKDELNQKLASVNKGQKVLLLCKGAGKAMTPTLRDCRFFNDAVENMQKKLEEDWVSSFSSAKSENASVVFVIALTEERMTDQQKQECLNNESACLKAMSSVMSKIDKEKDGNYLPERLKEIGYTIDMLKSDSPNGK
;
A
#
# COMPACT_ATOMS: atom_id res chain seq x y z
N MET A 1 19.40 -16.48 21.84
CA MET A 1 18.38 -16.01 20.88
C MET A 1 17.22 -15.48 21.70
N SER A 2 16.76 -14.24 21.48
CA SER A 2 15.61 -13.71 22.19
C SER A 2 14.30 -14.20 21.57
N LEU A 3 13.36 -14.62 22.41
CA LEU A 3 12.02 -15.01 22.00
C LEU A 3 11.04 -13.88 22.28
N LYS A 4 10.01 -13.73 21.46
CA LYS A 4 8.88 -12.80 21.66
C LYS A 4 7.57 -13.52 21.45
N LYS A 5 6.52 -13.08 22.13
CA LYS A 5 5.17 -13.64 21.90
C LYS A 5 4.59 -13.08 20.61
N CYS A 6 3.99 -13.95 19.80
CA CYS A 6 3.24 -13.55 18.62
C CYS A 6 1.97 -12.80 19.05
N PRO A 7 1.70 -11.59 18.53
CA PRO A 7 0.52 -10.81 18.94
C PRO A 7 -0.80 -11.42 18.49
N GLU A 8 -0.80 -12.37 17.55
CA GLU A 8 -2.01 -13.01 17.02
C GLU A 8 -2.33 -14.31 17.75
N CYS A 9 -1.36 -15.19 17.92
CA CYS A 9 -1.61 -16.54 18.48
C CYS A 9 -0.97 -16.75 19.87
N GLY A 10 -0.29 -15.77 20.44
CA GLY A 10 0.35 -15.81 21.76
C GLY A 10 1.57 -16.74 21.89
N LYS A 11 1.88 -17.56 20.87
CA LYS A 11 3.01 -18.50 20.93
C LYS A 11 4.34 -17.79 20.81
N GLU A 12 5.37 -18.35 21.45
CA GLU A 12 6.72 -17.82 21.37
C GLU A 12 7.35 -18.06 19.99
N VAL A 13 7.97 -17.02 19.46
CA VAL A 13 8.64 -17.00 18.16
C VAL A 13 9.97 -16.26 18.26
N SER A 14 10.93 -16.61 17.42
CA SER A 14 12.20 -15.87 17.36
C SER A 14 11.95 -14.39 17.09
N SER A 15 12.64 -13.51 17.80
CA SER A 15 12.57 -12.05 17.58
C SER A 15 13.01 -11.64 16.17
N SER A 16 13.82 -12.47 15.50
CA SER A 16 14.25 -12.27 14.11
C SER A 16 13.28 -12.82 13.06
N ALA A 17 12.29 -13.63 13.46
CA ALA A 17 11.34 -14.24 12.54
C ALA A 17 10.53 -13.18 11.79
N LYS A 18 10.47 -13.30 10.46
CA LYS A 18 9.66 -12.42 9.59
C LYS A 18 8.18 -12.81 9.63
N VAL A 19 7.89 -14.08 9.83
CA VAL A 19 6.55 -14.67 9.85
C VAL A 19 6.44 -15.60 11.04
N CYS A 20 5.28 -15.65 11.69
CA CYS A 20 5.01 -16.61 12.76
C CYS A 20 4.83 -18.02 12.17
N PRO A 21 5.62 -19.02 12.57
CA PRO A 21 5.49 -20.38 12.03
C PRO A 21 4.19 -21.08 12.45
N ASN A 22 3.50 -20.58 13.48
CA ASN A 22 2.29 -21.19 13.99
C ASN A 22 0.98 -20.67 13.35
N CYS A 23 0.92 -19.36 13.01
CA CYS A 23 -0.29 -18.73 12.48
C CYS A 23 -0.07 -17.99 11.17
N GLY A 24 1.14 -17.98 10.60
CA GLY A 24 1.45 -17.28 9.36
C GLY A 24 1.51 -15.75 9.46
N LYS A 25 1.28 -15.15 10.64
CA LYS A 25 1.30 -13.69 10.81
C LYS A 25 2.68 -13.11 10.54
N LYS A 26 2.79 -12.09 9.70
CA LYS A 26 4.02 -11.31 9.54
C LYS A 26 4.34 -10.55 10.83
N LEU A 27 5.57 -10.67 11.30
CA LEU A 27 6.05 -10.11 12.56
C LEU A 27 6.91 -8.86 12.38
N LYS A 28 7.25 -8.50 11.15
CA LYS A 28 7.97 -7.26 10.81
C LYS A 28 7.09 -6.37 9.95
N LYS A 29 7.03 -5.10 10.30
CA LYS A 29 6.34 -4.08 9.50
C LYS A 29 7.13 -3.80 8.22
N SER A 30 6.44 -3.46 7.13
CA SER A 30 7.05 -3.01 5.88
C SER A 30 7.95 -1.78 6.12
N LEU A 31 8.90 -1.54 5.24
CA LEU A 31 9.76 -0.36 5.31
C LEU A 31 8.92 0.92 5.19
N PHE A 32 7.87 0.89 4.38
CA PHE A 32 6.95 2.02 4.23
C PHE A 32 6.32 2.41 5.57
N VAL A 33 5.77 1.46 6.33
CA VAL A 33 5.20 1.73 7.68
C VAL A 33 6.25 2.33 8.61
N LYS A 34 7.52 1.91 8.48
CA LYS A 34 8.63 2.54 9.24
C LYS A 34 8.90 3.97 8.79
N ILE A 35 8.87 4.24 7.47
CA ILE A 35 9.02 5.57 6.89
C ILE A 35 7.92 6.50 7.42
N VAL A 36 6.65 6.09 7.31
CA VAL A 36 5.51 6.88 7.78
C VAL A 36 5.57 7.12 9.30
N LEU A 37 5.85 6.09 10.10
CA LEU A 37 6.01 6.26 11.55
C LEU A 37 7.20 7.15 11.92
N TRP A 38 8.24 7.15 11.10
CA TRP A 38 9.43 7.97 11.32
C TRP A 38 9.15 9.44 10.99
N THR A 39 8.49 9.73 9.85
CA THR A 39 8.05 11.09 9.49
C THR A 39 7.07 11.66 10.52
N LEU A 40 6.08 10.89 10.96
CA LEU A 40 5.17 11.27 12.05
C LEU A 40 5.93 11.67 13.32
N GLY A 41 6.98 10.92 13.68
CA GLY A 41 7.79 11.24 14.87
C GLY A 41 8.60 12.53 14.73
N ILE A 42 9.05 12.90 13.52
CA ILE A 42 9.75 14.18 13.26
C ILE A 42 8.77 15.36 13.44
N PHE A 43 7.58 15.26 12.83
CA PHE A 43 6.62 16.38 12.84
C PHE A 43 5.99 16.60 14.21
N VAL A 44 5.81 15.56 15.04
CA VAL A 44 5.39 15.73 16.44
C VAL A 44 6.49 16.45 17.25
N GLY A 45 7.77 16.14 17.03
CA GLY A 45 8.88 16.86 17.63
C GLY A 45 8.95 18.34 17.22
N LEU A 46 8.74 18.64 15.94
CA LEU A 46 8.75 20.02 15.40
C LEU A 46 7.60 20.89 15.92
N ALA A 47 6.41 20.31 16.12
CA ALA A 47 5.26 21.06 16.68
C ALA A 47 5.51 21.55 18.12
N VAL A 48 6.35 20.85 18.88
CA VAL A 48 6.73 21.24 20.25
C VAL A 48 7.83 22.32 20.23
N ILE A 49 8.75 22.29 19.25
CA ILE A 49 9.88 23.24 19.14
C ILE A 49 9.46 24.53 18.44
N GLY A 50 8.52 24.48 17.49
CA GLY A 50 8.03 25.65 16.74
C GLY A 50 7.32 26.71 17.60
N ALA A 51 6.98 26.39 18.86
CA ALA A 51 6.43 27.35 19.82
C ALA A 51 7.51 28.25 20.49
N PHE A 52 8.78 27.97 20.27
CA PHE A 52 9.87 28.65 21.02
C PHE A 52 10.88 29.46 20.17
N LEU A 53 10.82 29.44 18.83
CA LEU A 53 11.76 30.20 18.00
C LEU A 53 11.03 31.07 16.98
N GLY A 54 11.06 32.37 17.27
CA GLY A 54 10.62 33.42 16.36
C GLY A 54 11.64 33.66 15.22
N ASP A 55 11.10 34.20 14.14
CA ASP A 55 11.69 34.79 12.95
C ASP A 55 13.21 35.05 12.93
N ASP A 56 13.84 34.54 11.87
CA ASP A 56 15.00 35.22 11.29
C ASP A 56 14.99 35.09 9.76
N LYS A 57 14.95 36.25 9.11
CA LYS A 57 15.09 36.42 7.67
C LYS A 57 16.56 36.34 7.26
N SER A 58 16.87 35.64 6.17
CA SER A 58 18.12 35.90 5.45
C SER A 58 17.95 35.65 3.95
N GLU A 59 18.31 36.66 3.23
CA GLU A 59 18.28 36.83 1.76
C GLU A 59 19.42 36.10 1.03
N GLY A 60 19.14 35.67 -0.18
CA GLY A 60 19.90 35.94 -1.41
C GLY A 60 21.22 35.21 -1.66
N GLY A 61 21.26 34.49 -2.76
CA GLY A 61 22.50 33.99 -3.37
C GLY A 61 22.27 33.33 -4.73
N ASN A 62 22.41 34.12 -5.78
CA ASN A 62 22.31 33.75 -7.19
C ASN A 62 23.54 32.94 -7.63
N SER A 63 23.38 31.79 -8.27
CA SER A 63 24.41 31.30 -9.20
C SER A 63 23.89 30.22 -10.16
N SER A 64 24.14 30.47 -11.40
CA SER A 64 23.76 29.78 -12.61
C SER A 64 24.43 28.43 -12.78
N ALA A 65 23.67 27.35 -13.05
CA ALA A 65 24.04 26.23 -13.93
C ALA A 65 22.82 25.39 -14.25
N ALA A 66 22.07 25.82 -15.25
CA ALA A 66 20.95 25.04 -15.79
C ALA A 66 21.47 23.92 -16.70
N LYS A 67 21.32 22.66 -16.27
CA LYS A 67 21.24 21.52 -17.17
C LYS A 67 20.37 20.42 -16.51
N SER A 68 19.18 20.25 -17.08
CA SER A 68 18.28 19.07 -16.90
C SER A 68 18.23 18.45 -15.49
N LYS A 69 17.75 19.22 -14.50
CA LYS A 69 17.60 18.77 -13.11
C LYS A 69 16.14 18.45 -12.71
N ASN A 70 15.22 18.44 -13.67
CA ASN A 70 13.78 18.36 -13.41
C ASN A 70 13.18 16.99 -13.66
N SER A 71 13.90 15.90 -13.35
CA SER A 71 13.35 14.54 -13.36
C SER A 71 14.00 13.73 -12.26
N ALA A 72 13.30 12.70 -11.75
CA ALA A 72 13.90 11.73 -10.85
C ALA A 72 15.15 11.13 -11.46
N ASN A 73 16.24 11.02 -10.69
CA ASN A 73 17.43 10.29 -11.12
C ASN A 73 17.19 8.77 -11.04
N GLN A 74 18.12 7.98 -11.59
CA GLN A 74 17.99 6.53 -11.61
C GLN A 74 17.94 5.92 -10.20
N LEU A 75 18.68 6.46 -9.25
CA LEU A 75 18.71 5.98 -7.87
C LEU A 75 17.42 6.33 -7.13
N GLU A 76 16.92 7.56 -7.24
CA GLU A 76 15.62 7.99 -6.69
C GLU A 76 14.50 7.08 -7.20
N THR A 77 14.47 6.83 -8.51
CA THR A 77 13.49 5.92 -9.13
C THR A 77 13.59 4.50 -8.58
N GLN A 78 14.80 3.97 -8.43
CA GLN A 78 15.03 2.63 -7.88
C GLN A 78 14.62 2.55 -6.39
N MET A 79 14.89 3.58 -5.60
CA MET A 79 14.48 3.65 -4.19
C MET A 79 12.96 3.70 -4.05
N VAL A 80 12.28 4.51 -4.88
CA VAL A 80 10.80 4.55 -4.94
C VAL A 80 10.25 3.16 -5.26
N LYS A 81 10.74 2.51 -6.31
CA LYS A 81 10.33 1.15 -6.70
C LYS A 81 10.52 0.15 -5.58
N ALA A 82 11.69 0.15 -4.95
CA ALA A 82 11.98 -0.79 -3.87
C ALA A 82 11.00 -0.65 -2.69
N VAL A 83 10.70 0.59 -2.28
CA VAL A 83 9.75 0.87 -1.18
C VAL A 83 8.34 0.45 -1.54
N ILE A 84 7.87 0.82 -2.73
CA ILE A 84 6.51 0.52 -3.19
C ILE A 84 6.33 -0.99 -3.41
N ASN A 85 7.33 -1.69 -3.95
CA ASN A 85 7.31 -3.15 -4.11
C ASN A 85 7.24 -3.88 -2.75
N ASP A 86 7.97 -3.41 -1.73
CA ASP A 86 7.88 -3.98 -0.37
C ASP A 86 6.49 -3.76 0.23
N ASP A 87 5.91 -2.58 0.03
CA ASP A 87 4.57 -2.23 0.50
C ASP A 87 3.48 -3.02 -0.24
N ALA A 88 3.60 -3.23 -1.56
CA ALA A 88 2.70 -4.08 -2.34
C ALA A 88 2.72 -5.54 -1.85
N LYS A 89 3.91 -6.08 -1.55
CA LYS A 89 4.04 -7.42 -0.93
C LYS A 89 3.39 -7.46 0.46
N ALA A 90 3.48 -6.39 1.22
CA ALA A 90 2.78 -6.26 2.50
C ALA A 90 1.27 -6.23 2.31
N ALA A 91 0.74 -5.43 1.38
CA ALA A 91 -0.69 -5.34 1.04
C ALA A 91 -1.26 -6.71 0.63
N ILE A 92 -0.62 -7.40 -0.32
CA ILE A 92 -1.04 -8.74 -0.77
C ILE A 92 -1.09 -9.74 0.38
N SER A 93 -0.09 -9.71 1.27
CA SER A 93 -0.01 -10.69 2.35
C SER A 93 -0.90 -10.37 3.55
N SER A 94 -1.25 -9.10 3.78
CA SER A 94 -2.25 -8.68 4.78
C SER A 94 -3.67 -8.95 4.29
N GLY A 95 -3.87 -9.03 2.97
CA GLY A 95 -5.15 -9.31 2.35
C GLY A 95 -6.20 -8.26 2.71
N SER A 96 -7.24 -8.66 3.43
CA SER A 96 -8.34 -7.75 3.82
C SER A 96 -7.99 -6.75 4.92
N LYS A 97 -6.80 -6.82 5.52
CA LYS A 97 -6.35 -5.86 6.55
C LYS A 97 -5.63 -4.68 5.89
N LEU A 98 -6.37 -3.78 5.26
CA LEU A 98 -5.85 -2.71 4.44
C LEU A 98 -4.93 -1.73 5.20
N SER A 99 -5.17 -1.50 6.49
CA SER A 99 -4.35 -0.61 7.33
C SER A 99 -2.93 -1.12 7.65
N GLU A 100 -2.55 -2.32 7.17
CA GLU A 100 -1.20 -2.87 7.40
C GLU A 100 -0.17 -2.43 6.34
N SER A 101 -0.59 -1.66 5.32
CA SER A 101 0.27 -1.13 4.24
C SER A 101 -0.29 0.19 3.70
N HIS A 102 0.55 1.02 3.10
CA HIS A 102 0.09 2.27 2.49
C HIS A 102 -0.77 2.03 1.25
N ILE A 103 -0.39 1.09 0.40
CA ILE A 103 -1.22 0.66 -0.72
C ILE A 103 -2.59 0.20 -0.23
N GLY A 104 -2.63 -0.54 0.88
CA GLY A 104 -3.88 -0.92 1.52
C GLY A 104 -4.73 0.27 1.95
N GLU A 105 -4.12 1.27 2.60
CA GLU A 105 -4.81 2.52 2.99
C GLU A 105 -5.30 3.30 1.77
N CYS A 106 -4.53 3.33 0.67
CA CYS A 106 -4.96 3.94 -0.59
C CYS A 106 -6.15 3.19 -1.21
N LEU A 107 -6.13 1.86 -1.19
CA LEU A 107 -7.27 1.03 -1.62
C LEU A 107 -8.49 1.25 -0.72
N ASP A 108 -8.30 1.38 0.60
CA ASP A 108 -9.37 1.67 1.55
C ASP A 108 -10.09 2.98 1.19
N LYS A 109 -9.34 4.02 0.87
CA LYS A 109 -9.88 5.31 0.43
C LYS A 109 -10.53 5.23 -0.95
N GLU A 110 -9.86 4.63 -1.95
CA GLU A 110 -10.36 4.53 -3.33
C GLU A 110 -11.67 3.76 -3.41
N TYR A 111 -11.84 2.71 -2.59
CA TYR A 111 -13.03 1.86 -2.57
C TYR A 111 -13.98 2.17 -1.39
N SER A 112 -13.88 3.36 -0.78
CA SER A 112 -14.77 3.84 0.26
C SER A 112 -14.95 2.83 1.40
N GLN A 113 -13.84 2.40 1.99
CA GLN A 113 -13.80 1.46 3.12
C GLN A 113 -14.46 0.11 2.80
N PRO A 114 -13.89 -0.69 1.90
CA PRO A 114 -14.49 -1.94 1.47
C PRO A 114 -14.62 -2.93 2.62
N LYS A 115 -15.81 -3.48 2.78
CA LYS A 115 -16.12 -4.43 3.86
C LYS A 115 -15.55 -5.81 3.53
N SER A 116 -14.80 -6.40 4.46
CA SER A 116 -14.31 -7.78 4.31
C SER A 116 -15.40 -8.81 4.65
N VAL A 117 -15.61 -9.78 3.77
CA VAL A 117 -16.57 -10.87 3.96
C VAL A 117 -16.12 -12.12 3.19
N SER A 118 -16.44 -13.33 3.69
CA SER A 118 -16.26 -14.55 2.89
C SER A 118 -17.46 -14.80 1.98
N GLY A 119 -17.24 -15.45 0.82
CA GLY A 119 -18.34 -15.86 -0.06
C GLY A 119 -19.35 -16.77 0.67
N LEU A 120 -18.86 -17.64 1.56
CA LEU A 120 -19.70 -18.46 2.44
C LEU A 120 -20.58 -17.62 3.36
N LYS A 121 -19.99 -16.63 4.05
CA LYS A 121 -20.74 -15.74 4.96
C LYS A 121 -21.77 -14.89 4.20
N LEU A 122 -21.40 -14.39 3.04
CA LEU A 122 -22.28 -13.63 2.17
C LEU A 122 -23.51 -14.46 1.78
N ALA A 123 -23.31 -15.71 1.35
CA ALA A 123 -24.39 -16.63 1.02
C ALA A 123 -25.31 -16.93 2.23
N GLN A 124 -24.73 -17.16 3.41
CA GLN A 124 -25.48 -17.38 4.64
C GLN A 124 -26.33 -16.18 5.06
N ASP A 125 -25.79 -14.97 4.95
CA ASP A 125 -26.50 -13.76 5.34
C ASP A 125 -27.70 -13.48 4.42
N TYR A 126 -27.52 -13.69 3.11
CA TYR A 126 -28.63 -13.61 2.16
C TYR A 126 -29.70 -14.67 2.35
N GLU A 127 -29.31 -15.88 2.75
CA GLU A 127 -30.27 -16.93 3.09
C GLU A 127 -31.06 -16.61 4.34
N LYS A 128 -30.38 -16.07 5.34
CA LYS A 128 -30.99 -15.77 6.63
C LYS A 128 -31.96 -14.60 6.58
N ASN A 129 -31.58 -13.51 5.89
CA ASN A 129 -32.38 -12.28 5.79
C ASN A 129 -31.89 -11.42 4.62
N GLU A 130 -32.54 -11.53 3.47
CA GLU A 130 -32.18 -10.83 2.25
C GLU A 130 -32.24 -9.30 2.40
N VAL A 131 -33.25 -8.76 3.09
CA VAL A 131 -33.40 -7.32 3.31
C VAL A 131 -32.22 -6.76 4.11
N LYS A 132 -31.83 -7.49 5.17
CA LYS A 132 -30.67 -7.10 5.98
C LYS A 132 -29.37 -7.25 5.19
N ALA A 133 -29.20 -8.33 4.43
CA ALA A 133 -28.01 -8.55 3.61
C ALA A 133 -27.87 -7.49 2.50
N ASP A 134 -28.99 -7.08 1.86
CA ASP A 134 -28.98 -5.95 0.92
C ASP A 134 -28.52 -4.64 1.61
N ALA A 135 -29.02 -4.34 2.78
CA ALA A 135 -28.57 -3.17 3.55
C ALA A 135 -27.08 -3.23 3.93
N ASP A 136 -26.56 -4.41 4.19
CA ASP A 136 -25.16 -4.63 4.59
C ASP A 136 -24.18 -4.63 3.41
N TYR A 137 -24.59 -5.08 2.21
CA TYR A 137 -23.69 -5.44 1.11
C TYR A 137 -24.01 -4.78 -0.23
N LYS A 138 -25.27 -4.56 -0.59
CA LYS A 138 -25.66 -4.07 -1.91
C LYS A 138 -25.18 -2.66 -2.16
N GLY A 139 -24.57 -2.44 -3.32
CA GLY A 139 -23.98 -1.16 -3.71
C GLY A 139 -22.65 -0.83 -3.05
N LYS A 140 -22.20 -1.60 -2.05
CA LYS A 140 -20.94 -1.37 -1.33
C LYS A 140 -19.80 -2.17 -1.94
N TRP A 141 -18.58 -1.64 -1.82
CA TRP A 141 -17.38 -2.38 -2.14
C TRP A 141 -17.06 -3.42 -1.05
N LEU A 142 -16.67 -4.59 -1.48
CA LEU A 142 -16.41 -5.75 -0.62
C LEU A 142 -15.07 -6.37 -1.00
N ILE A 143 -14.29 -6.75 0.01
CA ILE A 143 -13.16 -7.66 -0.17
C ILE A 143 -13.66 -9.06 0.17
N VAL A 144 -13.81 -9.90 -0.86
CA VAL A 144 -14.44 -11.21 -0.75
C VAL A 144 -13.39 -12.29 -0.87
N ASN A 145 -13.20 -13.07 0.21
CA ASN A 145 -12.42 -14.31 0.14
C ASN A 145 -13.34 -15.51 -0.13
N GLY A 146 -12.88 -16.46 -0.91
CA GLY A 146 -13.66 -17.65 -1.20
C GLY A 146 -12.85 -18.74 -1.90
N THR A 147 -13.48 -19.91 -2.00
CA THR A 147 -12.96 -21.04 -2.77
C THR A 147 -13.75 -21.13 -4.07
N VAL A 148 -13.07 -21.25 -5.19
CA VAL A 148 -13.71 -21.37 -6.51
C VAL A 148 -14.47 -22.70 -6.62
N ALA A 149 -15.77 -22.62 -6.87
CA ALA A 149 -16.62 -23.78 -7.14
C ALA A 149 -16.65 -24.11 -8.63
N SER A 150 -16.76 -23.09 -9.48
CA SER A 150 -16.71 -23.22 -10.95
C SER A 150 -16.27 -21.92 -11.62
N ILE A 151 -15.86 -22.05 -12.89
CA ILE A 151 -15.56 -20.96 -13.80
C ILE A 151 -16.45 -21.16 -15.01
N ASP A 152 -17.38 -20.25 -15.25
CA ASP A 152 -18.43 -20.45 -16.23
C ASP A 152 -18.58 -19.24 -17.16
N LYS A 153 -19.33 -19.44 -18.26
CA LYS A 153 -19.76 -18.38 -19.16
C LYS A 153 -21.28 -18.39 -19.25
N THR A 154 -21.89 -17.24 -18.97
CA THR A 154 -23.34 -17.06 -19.13
C THR A 154 -23.57 -15.83 -20.00
N LEU A 155 -24.34 -16.01 -21.10
CA LEU A 155 -24.63 -14.93 -22.06
C LEU A 155 -23.36 -14.22 -22.61
N GLY A 156 -22.27 -14.99 -22.68
CA GLY A 156 -20.97 -14.47 -23.18
C GLY A 156 -20.13 -13.73 -22.14
N GLU A 157 -20.59 -13.60 -20.89
CA GLU A 157 -19.82 -13.06 -19.78
C GLU A 157 -19.19 -14.20 -18.97
N SER A 158 -17.87 -14.13 -18.77
CA SER A 158 -17.15 -15.07 -17.90
C SER A 158 -17.27 -14.65 -16.44
N HIS A 159 -17.50 -15.61 -15.56
CA HIS A 159 -17.66 -15.36 -14.14
C HIS A 159 -17.09 -16.51 -13.28
N LEU A 160 -16.80 -16.21 -12.02
CA LEU A 160 -16.47 -17.20 -11.01
C LEU A 160 -17.68 -17.45 -10.12
N THR A 161 -17.87 -18.72 -9.78
CA THR A 161 -18.78 -19.12 -8.72
C THR A 161 -17.95 -19.54 -7.52
N LEU A 162 -18.18 -18.88 -6.36
CA LEU A 162 -17.54 -19.20 -5.10
C LEU A 162 -18.39 -20.18 -4.31
N GLN A 163 -17.75 -21.12 -3.59
CA GLN A 163 -18.45 -22.09 -2.75
C GLN A 163 -19.32 -21.39 -1.71
N GLY A 164 -20.60 -21.75 -1.67
CA GLY A 164 -21.53 -21.39 -0.62
C GLY A 164 -21.54 -22.41 0.53
N PHE A 165 -22.43 -22.21 1.48
CA PHE A 165 -22.61 -23.17 2.60
C PHE A 165 -23.36 -24.45 2.16
N ASN A 166 -24.05 -24.41 1.03
CA ASN A 166 -24.60 -25.56 0.34
C ASN A 166 -24.41 -25.44 -1.18
N PRO A 167 -24.53 -26.54 -1.95
CA PRO A 167 -24.30 -26.50 -3.41
C PRO A 167 -25.27 -25.60 -4.20
N PHE A 168 -26.43 -25.27 -3.62
CA PHE A 168 -27.50 -24.53 -4.29
C PHE A 168 -27.42 -23.01 -4.06
N LEU A 169 -26.57 -22.57 -3.12
CA LEU A 169 -26.41 -21.17 -2.78
C LEU A 169 -24.94 -20.73 -2.84
N PRO A 170 -24.31 -20.81 -4.02
CA PRO A 170 -23.00 -20.23 -4.25
C PRO A 170 -23.10 -18.71 -4.32
N THR A 171 -21.95 -18.02 -4.30
CA THR A 171 -21.85 -16.60 -4.61
C THR A 171 -21.26 -16.43 -6.01
N THR A 172 -21.93 -15.68 -6.89
CA THR A 172 -21.48 -15.45 -8.27
C THR A 172 -20.77 -14.11 -8.40
N ALA A 173 -19.58 -14.11 -8.97
CA ALA A 173 -18.72 -12.95 -9.16
C ALA A 173 -18.48 -12.65 -10.64
N PHE A 174 -19.03 -11.53 -11.15
CA PHE A 174 -18.83 -11.01 -12.48
C PHE A 174 -17.72 -9.97 -12.50
N PHE A 175 -16.78 -10.12 -13.43
CA PHE A 175 -15.58 -9.31 -13.49
C PHE A 175 -15.74 -8.13 -14.44
N LYS A 176 -15.01 -7.04 -14.15
CA LYS A 176 -14.88 -5.88 -15.01
C LYS A 176 -13.59 -6.00 -15.84
N GLY A 177 -13.68 -5.79 -17.15
CA GLY A 177 -12.54 -5.79 -18.07
C GLY A 177 -12.94 -6.16 -19.49
N SER A 178 -11.97 -6.15 -20.39
CA SER A 178 -12.19 -6.66 -21.76
C SER A 178 -12.39 -8.18 -21.73
N LYS A 179 -13.17 -8.71 -22.68
CA LYS A 179 -13.44 -10.16 -22.75
C LYS A 179 -12.16 -11.00 -22.86
N ASP A 180 -11.18 -10.53 -23.62
CA ASP A 180 -9.97 -11.30 -23.88
C ASP A 180 -9.04 -11.33 -22.66
N GLU A 181 -8.79 -10.20 -22.00
CA GLU A 181 -8.01 -10.13 -20.76
C GLU A 181 -8.66 -10.97 -19.66
N LEU A 182 -9.98 -10.86 -19.55
CA LEU A 182 -10.75 -11.59 -18.54
C LEU A 182 -10.69 -13.10 -18.78
N ASN A 183 -10.85 -13.53 -20.04
CA ASN A 183 -10.76 -14.95 -20.39
C ASN A 183 -9.36 -15.51 -20.08
N GLN A 184 -8.29 -14.76 -20.39
CA GLN A 184 -6.92 -15.18 -20.06
C GLN A 184 -6.70 -15.32 -18.55
N LYS A 185 -7.16 -14.34 -17.77
CA LYS A 185 -7.04 -14.38 -16.30
C LYS A 185 -7.85 -15.51 -15.69
N LEU A 186 -9.11 -15.68 -16.11
CA LEU A 186 -9.96 -16.72 -15.58
C LEU A 186 -9.52 -18.12 -16.02
N ALA A 187 -8.88 -18.26 -17.18
CA ALA A 187 -8.29 -19.53 -17.64
C ALA A 187 -7.14 -20.02 -16.74
N SER A 188 -6.48 -19.11 -16.01
CA SER A 188 -5.42 -19.47 -15.04
C SER A 188 -5.94 -19.88 -13.66
N VAL A 189 -7.25 -19.72 -13.40
CA VAL A 189 -7.88 -20.06 -12.14
C VAL A 189 -8.42 -21.48 -12.18
N ASN A 190 -8.25 -22.23 -11.09
CA ASN A 190 -8.72 -23.60 -11.00
C ASN A 190 -9.85 -23.76 -9.97
N LYS A 191 -10.74 -24.72 -10.21
CA LYS A 191 -11.71 -25.17 -9.22
C LYS A 191 -10.99 -25.62 -7.93
N GLY A 192 -11.50 -25.22 -6.77
CA GLY A 192 -10.88 -25.49 -5.48
C GLY A 192 -9.82 -24.47 -5.05
N GLN A 193 -9.39 -23.57 -5.94
CA GLN A 193 -8.45 -22.51 -5.63
C GLN A 193 -9.08 -21.48 -4.69
N LYS A 194 -8.32 -21.01 -3.70
CA LYS A 194 -8.70 -19.86 -2.87
C LYS A 194 -8.39 -18.57 -3.60
N VAL A 195 -9.35 -17.66 -3.64
CA VAL A 195 -9.23 -16.34 -4.26
C VAL A 195 -9.60 -15.24 -3.28
N LEU A 196 -9.01 -14.08 -3.48
CA LEU A 196 -9.38 -12.83 -2.82
C LEU A 196 -9.78 -11.84 -3.91
N LEU A 197 -11.02 -11.37 -3.85
CA LEU A 197 -11.62 -10.50 -4.85
C LEU A 197 -12.01 -9.16 -4.23
N LEU A 198 -11.89 -8.10 -5.01
CA LEU A 198 -12.46 -6.80 -4.73
C LEU A 198 -13.65 -6.59 -5.66
N CYS A 199 -14.85 -6.51 -5.11
CA CYS A 199 -16.11 -6.52 -5.85
C CYS A 199 -17.11 -5.52 -5.29
N LYS A 200 -18.10 -5.14 -6.09
CA LYS A 200 -19.29 -4.40 -5.64
C LYS A 200 -20.45 -5.39 -5.42
N GLY A 201 -21.07 -5.33 -4.26
CA GLY A 201 -22.27 -6.14 -3.97
C GLY A 201 -23.43 -5.72 -4.89
N ALA A 202 -24.09 -6.70 -5.52
CA ALA A 202 -25.20 -6.45 -6.45
C ALA A 202 -26.56 -6.98 -5.95
N GLY A 203 -26.60 -7.47 -4.71
CA GLY A 203 -27.81 -8.08 -4.15
C GLY A 203 -27.92 -9.57 -4.48
N LYS A 204 -29.12 -10.12 -4.36
CA LYS A 204 -29.44 -11.50 -4.68
C LYS A 204 -30.54 -11.54 -5.73
N ALA A 205 -30.32 -12.31 -6.80
CA ALA A 205 -31.37 -12.72 -7.72
C ALA A 205 -31.75 -14.18 -7.43
N MET A 206 -31.05 -15.14 -7.99
CA MET A 206 -31.12 -16.54 -7.58
C MET A 206 -30.07 -16.86 -6.51
N THR A 207 -28.89 -16.30 -6.70
CA THR A 207 -27.75 -16.40 -5.77
C THR A 207 -27.21 -15.00 -5.45
N PRO A 208 -26.52 -14.81 -4.31
CA PRO A 208 -25.80 -13.57 -4.06
C PRO A 208 -24.86 -13.26 -5.20
N THR A 209 -24.92 -12.04 -5.70
CA THR A 209 -24.23 -11.60 -6.91
C THR A 209 -23.27 -10.47 -6.57
N LEU A 210 -22.06 -10.59 -7.11
CA LEU A 210 -21.00 -9.59 -7.05
C LEU A 210 -20.73 -9.09 -8.47
N ARG A 211 -20.51 -7.79 -8.64
CA ARG A 211 -20.17 -7.16 -9.92
C ARG A 211 -18.93 -6.30 -9.81
N ASP A 212 -18.44 -5.86 -10.97
CA ASP A 212 -17.21 -5.05 -11.07
C ASP A 212 -16.01 -5.70 -10.36
N CYS A 213 -16.01 -7.03 -10.29
CA CYS A 213 -14.96 -7.78 -9.60
C CYS A 213 -13.60 -7.64 -10.29
N ARG A 214 -12.57 -7.68 -9.47
CA ARG A 214 -11.17 -7.86 -9.87
C ARG A 214 -10.47 -8.71 -8.81
N PHE A 215 -9.39 -9.38 -9.20
CA PHE A 215 -8.54 -10.01 -8.20
C PHE A 215 -7.90 -8.95 -7.32
N PHE A 216 -7.79 -9.21 -6.04
CA PHE A 216 -7.22 -8.26 -5.09
C PHE A 216 -5.76 -7.91 -5.44
N ASN A 217 -4.98 -8.89 -5.91
CA ASN A 217 -3.61 -8.65 -6.36
C ASN A 217 -3.55 -7.66 -7.54
N ASP A 218 -4.49 -7.75 -8.49
CA ASP A 218 -4.56 -6.79 -9.61
C ASP A 218 -4.88 -5.37 -9.12
N ALA A 219 -5.73 -5.24 -8.10
CA ALA A 219 -6.02 -3.94 -7.50
C ALA A 219 -4.76 -3.36 -6.81
N VAL A 220 -4.00 -4.21 -6.11
CA VAL A 220 -2.71 -3.82 -5.49
C VAL A 220 -1.71 -3.40 -6.56
N GLU A 221 -1.53 -4.18 -7.63
CA GLU A 221 -0.60 -3.87 -8.73
C GLU A 221 -0.95 -2.56 -9.44
N ASN A 222 -2.25 -2.29 -9.65
CA ASN A 222 -2.70 -1.03 -10.27
C ASN A 222 -2.42 0.17 -9.35
N MET A 223 -2.67 0.04 -8.05
CA MET A 223 -2.35 1.07 -7.07
C MET A 223 -0.84 1.29 -6.95
N GLN A 224 -0.06 0.21 -6.96
CA GLN A 224 1.40 0.25 -6.97
C GLN A 224 1.94 1.08 -8.14
N LYS A 225 1.49 0.83 -9.37
CA LYS A 225 1.89 1.60 -10.56
C LYS A 225 1.53 3.07 -10.44
N LYS A 226 0.31 3.37 -10.00
CA LYS A 226 -0.16 4.73 -9.79
C LYS A 226 0.70 5.50 -8.78
N LEU A 227 1.03 4.87 -7.65
CA LEU A 227 1.89 5.48 -6.63
C LEU A 227 3.34 5.63 -7.11
N GLU A 228 3.88 4.65 -7.84
CA GLU A 228 5.22 4.74 -8.42
C GLU A 228 5.32 5.94 -9.36
N GLU A 229 4.38 6.08 -10.30
CA GLU A 229 4.34 7.20 -11.24
C GLU A 229 4.20 8.55 -10.50
N ASP A 230 3.35 8.61 -9.50
CA ASP A 230 3.09 9.82 -8.73
C ASP A 230 4.31 10.24 -7.89
N TRP A 231 4.93 9.32 -7.18
CA TRP A 231 6.12 9.60 -6.37
C TRP A 231 7.34 9.94 -7.20
N VAL A 232 7.58 9.23 -8.31
CA VAL A 232 8.67 9.54 -9.25
C VAL A 232 8.48 10.94 -9.86
N SER A 233 7.23 11.29 -10.25
CA SER A 233 6.93 12.62 -10.79
C SER A 233 7.16 13.75 -9.77
N SER A 234 7.06 13.46 -8.48
CA SER A 234 7.28 14.43 -7.40
C SER A 234 8.75 14.86 -7.24
N PHE A 235 9.69 14.13 -7.86
CA PHE A 235 11.08 14.59 -8.03
C PHE A 235 11.28 15.53 -9.22
N SER A 236 10.25 15.75 -10.03
CA SER A 236 10.27 16.70 -11.15
C SER A 236 9.58 18.03 -10.82
N SER A 237 8.57 17.97 -9.95
CA SER A 237 7.85 19.15 -9.46
C SER A 237 7.35 18.90 -8.05
N ALA A 238 7.58 19.86 -7.16
CA ALA A 238 7.18 19.74 -5.77
C ALA A 238 5.66 19.53 -5.63
N LYS A 239 5.28 18.45 -4.95
CA LYS A 239 3.89 18.11 -4.59
C LYS A 239 3.79 17.95 -3.08
N SER A 240 2.93 18.76 -2.44
CA SER A 240 2.79 18.74 -0.98
C SER A 240 2.32 17.38 -0.44
N GLU A 241 1.44 16.69 -1.17
CA GLU A 241 0.89 15.38 -0.80
C GLU A 241 1.93 14.25 -0.73
N ASN A 242 3.08 14.42 -1.40
CA ASN A 242 4.16 13.45 -1.42
C ASN A 242 5.43 13.94 -0.71
N ALA A 243 5.36 15.11 -0.07
CA ALA A 243 6.53 15.79 0.49
C ALA A 243 7.29 14.92 1.49
N SER A 244 6.58 14.21 2.37
CA SER A 244 7.19 13.36 3.40
C SER A 244 7.95 12.17 2.82
N VAL A 245 7.41 11.49 1.82
CA VAL A 245 8.08 10.32 1.22
C VAL A 245 9.27 10.74 0.37
N VAL A 246 9.12 11.81 -0.41
CA VAL A 246 10.20 12.38 -1.24
C VAL A 246 11.35 12.88 -0.36
N PHE A 247 11.03 13.53 0.76
CA PHE A 247 12.01 13.95 1.76
C PHE A 247 12.83 12.77 2.31
N VAL A 248 12.16 11.70 2.73
CA VAL A 248 12.85 10.53 3.28
C VAL A 248 13.76 9.88 2.23
N ILE A 249 13.31 9.79 0.99
CA ILE A 249 14.11 9.22 -0.10
C ILE A 249 15.34 10.11 -0.37
N ALA A 250 15.16 11.41 -0.56
CA ALA A 250 16.26 12.34 -0.83
C ALA A 250 17.28 12.41 0.31
N LEU A 251 16.80 12.48 1.56
CA LEU A 251 17.68 12.48 2.73
C LEU A 251 18.45 11.16 2.86
N THR A 252 17.79 10.03 2.55
CA THR A 252 18.42 8.71 2.61
C THR A 252 19.49 8.59 1.51
N GLU A 253 19.20 9.03 0.28
CA GLU A 253 20.16 9.07 -0.84
C GLU A 253 21.40 9.88 -0.50
N GLU A 254 21.23 11.08 0.07
CA GLU A 254 22.32 11.96 0.45
C GLU A 254 23.25 11.33 1.50
N ARG A 255 22.70 10.52 2.40
CA ARG A 255 23.42 9.85 3.49
C ARG A 255 23.96 8.47 3.14
N MET A 256 23.64 7.94 1.95
CA MET A 256 24.20 6.66 1.45
C MET A 256 25.66 6.82 1.05
N THR A 257 26.46 5.80 1.37
CA THR A 257 27.81 5.65 0.78
C THR A 257 27.70 5.24 -0.69
N ASP A 258 28.74 5.46 -1.48
CA ASP A 258 28.77 5.07 -2.91
C ASP A 258 28.52 3.58 -3.09
N GLN A 259 29.07 2.73 -2.21
CA GLN A 259 28.79 1.30 -2.23
C GLN A 259 27.28 1.02 -2.03
N GLN A 260 26.63 1.66 -1.06
CA GLN A 260 25.21 1.48 -0.81
C GLN A 260 24.35 1.94 -1.99
N LYS A 261 24.75 3.03 -2.67
CA LYS A 261 24.09 3.53 -3.89
C LYS A 261 24.20 2.48 -5.02
N GLN A 262 25.38 1.90 -5.24
CA GLN A 262 25.55 0.85 -6.23
C GLN A 262 24.76 -0.43 -5.89
N GLU A 263 24.76 -0.86 -4.64
CA GLU A 263 23.96 -1.99 -4.18
C GLU A 263 22.46 -1.75 -4.42
N CYS A 264 21.99 -0.52 -4.17
CA CYS A 264 20.60 -0.13 -4.41
C CYS A 264 20.23 -0.19 -5.90
N LEU A 265 21.09 0.29 -6.80
CA LEU A 265 20.85 0.26 -8.24
C LEU A 265 20.76 -1.17 -8.80
N ASN A 266 21.49 -2.11 -8.20
CA ASN A 266 21.59 -3.47 -8.70
C ASN A 266 20.48 -4.41 -8.20
N ASN A 267 19.90 -4.14 -7.01
CA ASN A 267 18.95 -5.08 -6.39
C ASN A 267 18.02 -4.40 -5.38
N GLU A 268 16.71 -4.58 -5.54
CA GLU A 268 15.69 -4.02 -4.65
C GLU A 268 15.86 -4.41 -3.18
N SER A 269 16.19 -5.68 -2.90
CA SER A 269 16.38 -6.14 -1.51
C SER A 269 17.63 -5.53 -0.88
N ALA A 270 18.68 -5.32 -1.66
CA ALA A 270 19.88 -4.61 -1.21
C ALA A 270 19.57 -3.13 -0.99
N CYS A 271 18.79 -2.51 -1.89
CA CYS A 271 18.31 -1.14 -1.75
C CYS A 271 17.54 -0.94 -0.44
N LEU A 272 16.57 -1.78 -0.14
CA LEU A 272 15.80 -1.70 1.11
C LEU A 272 16.67 -1.86 2.37
N LYS A 273 17.69 -2.72 2.30
CA LYS A 273 18.65 -2.89 3.42
C LYS A 273 19.51 -1.63 3.60
N ALA A 274 20.02 -1.06 2.50
CA ALA A 274 20.82 0.14 2.52
C ALA A 274 20.01 1.31 3.09
N MET A 275 18.79 1.53 2.57
CA MET A 275 17.85 2.54 3.08
C MET A 275 17.58 2.35 4.57
N SER A 276 17.24 1.14 5.00
CA SER A 276 16.97 0.84 6.42
C SER A 276 18.19 1.10 7.31
N SER A 277 19.40 0.79 6.83
CA SER A 277 20.65 1.07 7.56
C SER A 277 20.89 2.57 7.74
N VAL A 278 20.69 3.37 6.69
CA VAL A 278 20.83 4.82 6.74
C VAL A 278 19.78 5.42 7.67
N MET A 279 18.51 5.08 7.46
CA MET A 279 17.40 5.59 8.26
C MET A 279 17.54 5.32 9.76
N SER A 280 18.17 4.19 10.14
CA SER A 280 18.41 3.87 11.55
C SER A 280 19.42 4.80 12.24
N LYS A 281 20.20 5.57 11.47
CA LYS A 281 21.24 6.49 11.94
C LYS A 281 20.80 7.95 11.86
N ILE A 282 19.65 8.25 11.26
CA ILE A 282 19.13 9.62 11.14
C ILE A 282 18.61 10.07 12.51
N ASP A 283 19.10 11.23 12.94
CA ASP A 283 18.70 11.88 14.20
C ASP A 283 17.52 12.81 13.92
N LYS A 284 16.37 12.51 14.53
CA LYS A 284 15.13 13.25 14.29
C LYS A 284 15.21 14.72 14.70
N GLU A 285 15.94 15.04 15.77
CA GLU A 285 16.04 16.40 16.28
C GLU A 285 16.96 17.27 15.39
N LYS A 286 18.06 16.68 14.89
CA LYS A 286 19.01 17.38 14.05
C LYS A 286 18.58 17.44 12.59
N ASP A 287 18.05 16.33 12.06
CA ASP A 287 17.71 16.18 10.65
C ASP A 287 16.29 16.68 10.32
N GLY A 288 15.42 16.87 11.31
CA GLY A 288 14.04 17.31 11.11
C GLY A 288 13.87 18.72 10.54
N ASN A 289 14.85 19.60 10.77
CA ASN A 289 14.89 20.96 10.20
C ASN A 289 15.80 21.08 8.98
N TYR A 290 16.42 19.98 8.55
CA TYR A 290 17.27 19.94 7.39
C TYR A 290 16.43 19.65 6.14
N LEU A 291 16.65 20.43 5.09
CA LEU A 291 16.05 20.19 3.77
C LEU A 291 17.18 19.80 2.81
N PRO A 292 17.18 18.56 2.26
CA PRO A 292 18.16 18.13 1.28
C PRO A 292 18.28 19.11 0.09
N GLU A 293 19.49 19.37 -0.38
CA GLU A 293 19.72 20.32 -1.51
C GLU A 293 18.91 19.94 -2.74
N ARG A 294 18.82 18.65 -3.03
CA ARG A 294 18.00 18.13 -4.13
C ARG A 294 16.53 18.59 -4.04
N LEU A 295 15.96 18.63 -2.85
CA LEU A 295 14.57 19.06 -2.67
C LEU A 295 14.39 20.57 -2.79
N LYS A 296 15.38 21.36 -2.34
CA LYS A 296 15.38 22.81 -2.55
C LYS A 296 15.41 23.16 -4.04
N GLU A 297 16.23 22.44 -4.83
CA GLU A 297 16.32 22.62 -6.28
C GLU A 297 14.99 22.35 -7.01
N ILE A 298 14.16 21.43 -6.50
CA ILE A 298 12.85 21.08 -7.06
C ILE A 298 11.75 22.05 -6.59
N GLY A 299 12.00 22.82 -5.53
CA GLY A 299 11.05 23.78 -4.98
C GLY A 299 10.27 23.29 -3.75
N TYR A 300 10.73 22.23 -3.08
CA TYR A 300 10.18 21.86 -1.78
C TYR A 300 10.58 22.86 -0.70
N THR A 301 9.69 23.05 0.26
CA THR A 301 9.93 23.89 1.45
C THR A 301 9.65 23.08 2.72
N ILE A 302 10.19 23.53 3.85
CA ILE A 302 9.91 22.92 5.16
C ILE A 302 8.42 22.98 5.50
N ASP A 303 7.71 24.02 5.06
CA ASP A 303 6.27 24.15 5.30
C ASP A 303 5.45 23.11 4.53
N MET A 304 5.86 22.75 3.32
CA MET A 304 5.23 21.63 2.58
C MET A 304 5.40 20.31 3.30
N LEU A 305 6.57 20.06 3.90
CA LEU A 305 6.81 18.88 4.72
C LEU A 305 5.90 18.83 5.95
N LYS A 306 5.67 19.99 6.58
CA LYS A 306 4.78 20.09 7.75
C LYS A 306 3.31 19.89 7.38
N SER A 307 2.88 20.38 6.22
CA SER A 307 1.48 20.29 5.76
C SER A 307 1.06 18.87 5.36
N ASP A 308 2.00 18.03 4.92
CA ASP A 308 1.76 16.62 4.57
C ASP A 308 1.64 15.71 5.82
N SER A 309 1.87 16.24 7.02
CA SER A 309 1.69 15.48 8.25
C SER A 309 0.20 15.25 8.56
N PRO A 310 -0.23 14.01 8.83
CA PRO A 310 -1.63 13.69 9.14
C PRO A 310 -2.19 14.41 10.38
N ASN A 311 -1.35 15.09 11.18
CA ASN A 311 -1.76 15.92 12.31
C ASN A 311 -1.86 17.41 11.96
N GLY A 312 -1.67 17.81 10.69
CA GLY A 312 -1.76 19.19 10.21
C GLY A 312 -3.18 19.64 9.82
N LYS A 313 -4.23 18.92 10.23
CA LYS A 313 -5.64 19.32 10.07
C LYS A 313 -6.36 19.34 11.39
#